data_1fc71bd07e70b2fbf4ca23526110088d
#
_entry.id   1fc71bd07e70b2fbf4ca23526110088d
#
_cell.length_a   1.000
_cell.length_b   1.000
_cell.length_c   1.000
_cell.angle_alpha   90.00
_cell.angle_beta   90.00
_cell.angle_gamma   90.00
#
_symmetry.space_group_name_H-M   'P 1'
#
loop_
_entity.id
_entity.type
_entity.pdbx_description
1 polymer ?
#
loop_
_entity_poly.entity_id
_entity_poly.type
_entity_poly.pdbx_seq_one_letter_code
_entity_poly.pdbx_strand_id
1 'polypeptide(L)'
;MHRLFISDLHLSEDTPAIEAALVALLARERELDALIILGDFFEAWVGDDDDAPFVDRVRSQLFGFSQRGCEIFVARGNRDFMLGEQFASDIDGTLLQDETVMEVAGRPTLLLHGDTLCTDDVDYQQFRALVHDPAWQTEMMAKPLEA
;
A
#
# COMPACT_ATOMS: atom_id res chain seq x y z
N MET A 1 -4.78 -6.02 21.81
CA MET A 1 -4.72 -5.33 20.47
C MET A 1 -4.45 -6.36 19.39
N HIS A 2 -5.37 -6.49 18.46
CA HIS A 2 -5.31 -7.47 17.38
C HIS A 2 -4.91 -6.77 16.09
N ARG A 3 -3.74 -7.10 15.53
CA ARG A 3 -3.19 -6.53 14.31
C ARG A 3 -2.98 -7.59 13.24
N LEU A 4 -3.29 -7.24 12.00
CA LEU A 4 -3.05 -8.08 10.84
C LEU A 4 -2.05 -7.40 9.91
N PHE A 5 -1.03 -8.13 9.49
CA PHE A 5 -0.03 -7.69 8.53
C PHE A 5 -0.23 -8.44 7.23
N ILE A 6 -0.30 -7.72 6.13
CA ILE A 6 -0.37 -8.28 4.78
C ILE A 6 0.61 -7.56 3.85
N SER A 7 1.05 -8.22 2.81
CA SER A 7 1.90 -7.64 1.77
C SER A 7 1.82 -8.43 0.48
N ASP A 8 2.33 -7.87 -0.59
CA ASP A 8 2.56 -8.58 -1.86
C ASP A 8 1.30 -9.24 -2.45
N LEU A 9 0.16 -8.55 -2.38
CA LEU A 9 -1.08 -9.00 -3.00
C LEU A 9 -1.03 -8.85 -4.52
N HIS A 10 -0.30 -7.84 -5.02
CA HIS A 10 -0.19 -7.54 -6.44
C HIS A 10 -1.56 -7.47 -7.12
N LEU A 11 -2.51 -6.72 -6.50
CA LEU A 11 -3.86 -6.55 -7.03
C LEU A 11 -3.84 -5.91 -8.42
N SER A 12 -4.59 -6.49 -9.34
CA SER A 12 -4.78 -5.97 -10.68
C SER A 12 -6.14 -6.40 -11.25
N GLU A 13 -6.57 -5.80 -12.35
CA GLU A 13 -7.79 -6.23 -13.04
C GLU A 13 -7.71 -7.69 -13.53
N ASP A 14 -6.51 -8.18 -13.79
CA ASP A 14 -6.26 -9.54 -14.30
C ASP A 14 -6.30 -10.61 -13.18
N THR A 15 -6.38 -10.19 -11.92
CA THR A 15 -6.35 -11.10 -10.76
C THR A 15 -7.58 -10.97 -9.86
N PRO A 16 -8.81 -11.16 -10.39
CA PRO A 16 -10.03 -10.99 -9.61
C PRO A 16 -10.14 -11.96 -8.42
N ALA A 17 -9.47 -13.09 -8.48
CA ALA A 17 -9.45 -14.06 -7.38
C ALA A 17 -8.72 -13.52 -6.14
N ILE A 18 -7.69 -12.70 -6.33
CA ILE A 18 -6.95 -12.07 -5.22
C ILE A 18 -7.81 -10.97 -4.58
N GLU A 19 -8.49 -10.15 -5.40
CA GLU A 19 -9.46 -9.17 -4.91
C GLU A 19 -10.55 -9.85 -4.08
N ALA A 20 -11.11 -10.95 -4.57
CA ALA A 20 -12.13 -11.72 -3.85
C ALA A 20 -11.59 -12.30 -2.53
N ALA A 21 -10.34 -12.75 -2.50
CA ALA A 21 -9.69 -13.25 -1.29
C ALA A 21 -9.50 -12.13 -0.25
N LEU A 22 -9.12 -10.93 -0.69
CA LEU A 22 -9.03 -9.75 0.18
C LEU A 22 -10.40 -9.43 0.80
N VAL A 23 -11.45 -9.37 -0.02
CA VAL A 23 -12.81 -9.10 0.46
C VAL A 23 -13.24 -10.15 1.49
N ALA A 24 -12.97 -11.42 1.23
CA ALA A 24 -13.29 -12.51 2.17
C ALA A 24 -12.51 -12.39 3.48
N LEU A 25 -11.22 -12.02 3.41
CA LEU A 25 -10.39 -11.78 4.58
C LEU A 25 -10.96 -10.65 5.45
N LEU A 26 -11.25 -9.50 4.85
CA LEU A 26 -11.81 -8.34 5.55
C LEU A 26 -13.19 -8.64 6.16
N ALA A 27 -14.01 -9.45 5.49
CA ALA A 27 -15.31 -9.85 5.99
C ALA A 27 -15.20 -10.80 7.21
N ARG A 28 -14.17 -11.64 7.24
CA ARG A 28 -13.91 -12.59 8.34
C ARG A 28 -13.35 -11.89 9.58
N GLU A 29 -12.45 -10.94 9.40
CA GLU A 29 -11.73 -10.26 10.47
C GLU A 29 -12.61 -9.16 11.09
N ARG A 30 -13.37 -9.49 12.14
CA ARG A 30 -14.36 -8.60 12.75
C ARG A 30 -13.86 -7.82 13.94
N GLU A 31 -12.81 -8.31 14.61
CA GLU A 31 -12.27 -7.76 15.86
C GLU A 31 -10.83 -7.22 15.67
N LEU A 32 -10.52 -6.80 14.46
CA LEU A 32 -9.20 -6.29 14.14
C LEU A 32 -9.09 -4.81 14.55
N ASP A 33 -8.05 -4.50 15.33
CA ASP A 33 -7.75 -3.11 15.73
C ASP A 33 -6.98 -2.37 14.64
N ALA A 34 -6.08 -3.07 13.94
CA ALA A 34 -5.31 -2.47 12.86
C ALA A 34 -4.98 -3.45 11.74
N LEU A 35 -5.05 -2.97 10.51
CA LEU A 35 -4.57 -3.62 9.30
C LEU A 35 -3.32 -2.87 8.81
N ILE A 36 -2.21 -3.58 8.67
CA ILE A 36 -0.95 -3.02 8.19
C ILE A 36 -0.60 -3.66 6.85
N ILE A 37 -0.54 -2.85 5.80
CA ILE A 37 -0.21 -3.26 4.42
C ILE A 37 1.23 -2.86 4.14
N LEU A 38 2.13 -3.82 3.99
CA LEU A 38 3.57 -3.61 3.91
C LEU A 38 4.11 -3.53 2.46
N GLY A 39 3.34 -2.95 1.56
CA GLY A 39 3.78 -2.71 0.18
C GLY A 39 3.38 -3.80 -0.81
N ASP A 40 3.56 -3.49 -2.10
CA ASP A 40 3.13 -4.34 -3.23
C ASP A 40 1.67 -4.79 -3.11
N PHE A 41 0.83 -3.88 -2.62
CA PHE A 41 -0.61 -4.08 -2.53
C PHE A 41 -1.23 -4.12 -3.94
N PHE A 42 -0.78 -3.21 -4.81
CA PHE A 42 -1.12 -3.21 -6.22
C PHE A 42 0.07 -3.69 -7.08
N GLU A 43 -0.23 -4.37 -8.18
CA GLU A 43 0.76 -4.79 -9.17
C GLU A 43 1.44 -3.59 -9.85
N ALA A 44 0.69 -2.51 -10.08
CA ALA A 44 1.18 -1.23 -10.56
C ALA A 44 0.33 -0.10 -9.99
N TRP A 45 0.92 1.07 -9.82
CA TRP A 45 0.24 2.27 -9.39
C TRP A 45 0.73 3.47 -10.19
N VAL A 46 -0.17 4.10 -10.91
CA VAL A 46 0.15 5.23 -11.81
C VAL A 46 -0.07 6.59 -11.17
N GLY A 47 -0.76 6.64 -10.04
CA GLY A 47 -1.05 7.85 -9.27
C GLY A 47 -2.33 7.71 -8.47
N ASP A 48 -2.51 8.57 -7.46
CA ASP A 48 -3.68 8.51 -6.57
C ASP A 48 -4.98 9.00 -7.24
N ASP A 49 -4.87 9.56 -8.43
CA ASP A 49 -5.98 9.97 -9.29
C ASP A 49 -6.49 8.85 -10.23
N ASP A 50 -5.95 7.64 -10.09
CA ASP A 50 -6.44 6.47 -10.83
C ASP A 50 -7.91 6.20 -10.48
N ASP A 51 -8.78 6.25 -11.49
CA ASP A 51 -10.23 6.08 -11.40
C ASP A 51 -10.71 4.76 -12.01
N ALA A 52 -9.80 3.81 -12.23
CA ALA A 52 -10.17 2.50 -12.75
C ALA A 52 -11.21 1.84 -11.82
N PRO A 53 -12.26 1.19 -12.38
CA PRO A 53 -13.35 0.63 -11.56
C PRO A 53 -12.88 -0.35 -10.49
N PHE A 54 -11.85 -1.16 -10.77
CA PHE A 54 -11.33 -2.10 -9.78
C PHE A 54 -10.62 -1.37 -8.62
N VAL A 55 -9.92 -0.27 -8.90
CA VAL A 55 -9.28 0.57 -7.89
C VAL A 55 -10.33 1.20 -6.98
N ASP A 56 -11.42 1.71 -7.56
CA ASP A 56 -12.52 2.27 -6.78
C ASP A 56 -13.20 1.22 -5.89
N ARG A 57 -13.35 -0.01 -6.38
CA ARG A 57 -13.86 -1.11 -5.55
C ARG A 57 -12.94 -1.38 -4.35
N VAL A 58 -11.63 -1.44 -4.57
CA VAL A 58 -10.65 -1.68 -3.51
C VAL A 58 -10.64 -0.54 -2.50
N ARG A 59 -10.64 0.72 -2.95
CA ARG A 59 -10.77 1.89 -2.07
C ARG A 59 -12.02 1.78 -1.19
N SER A 60 -13.16 1.48 -1.79
CA SER A 60 -14.44 1.36 -1.08
C SER A 60 -14.42 0.24 -0.03
N GLN A 61 -13.82 -0.90 -0.35
CA GLN A 61 -13.68 -2.02 0.58
C GLN A 61 -12.82 -1.63 1.80
N LEU A 62 -11.68 -1.01 1.57
CA LEU A 62 -10.79 -0.56 2.64
C LEU A 62 -11.43 0.55 3.48
N PHE A 63 -12.06 1.53 2.84
CA PHE A 63 -12.78 2.58 3.55
C PHE A 63 -13.90 2.00 4.42
N GLY A 64 -14.72 1.11 3.87
CA GLY A 64 -15.77 0.43 4.65
C GLY A 64 -15.21 -0.37 5.83
N PHE A 65 -14.02 -0.93 5.67
CA PHE A 65 -13.33 -1.65 6.74
C PHE A 65 -12.84 -0.70 7.83
N SER A 66 -12.26 0.46 7.48
CA SER A 66 -11.83 1.47 8.46
C SER A 66 -13.01 2.01 9.29
N GLN A 67 -14.18 2.17 8.67
CA GLN A 67 -15.39 2.65 9.35
C GLN A 67 -15.94 1.66 10.41
N ARG A 68 -15.40 0.46 10.45
CA ARG A 68 -15.71 -0.53 11.49
C ARG A 68 -14.83 -0.37 12.74
N GLY A 69 -14.01 0.66 12.79
CA GLY A 69 -13.10 0.95 13.92
C GLY A 69 -11.71 0.33 13.78
N CYS A 70 -11.33 -0.13 12.58
CA CYS A 70 -10.01 -0.66 12.32
C CYS A 70 -9.11 0.43 11.72
N GLU A 71 -7.96 0.68 12.33
CA GLU A 71 -6.95 1.56 11.75
C GLU A 71 -6.27 0.87 10.54
N ILE A 72 -6.05 1.62 9.47
CA ILE A 72 -5.34 1.10 8.29
C ILE A 72 -4.04 1.86 8.09
N PHE A 73 -2.94 1.12 7.97
CA PHE A 73 -1.62 1.64 7.67
C PHE A 73 -1.14 1.06 6.35
N VAL A 74 -0.61 1.91 5.47
CA VAL A 74 -0.16 1.50 4.13
C VAL A 74 1.29 1.91 3.94
N ALA A 75 2.16 0.96 3.61
CA ALA A 75 3.51 1.22 3.14
C ALA A 75 3.60 1.01 1.64
N ARG A 76 4.54 1.70 1.01
CA ARG A 76 4.86 1.51 -0.41
C ARG A 76 5.74 0.30 -0.61
N GLY A 77 5.52 -0.43 -1.70
CA GLY A 77 6.40 -1.47 -2.18
C GLY A 77 7.22 -1.02 -3.40
N ASN A 78 7.85 -1.98 -4.07
CA ASN A 78 8.60 -1.72 -5.29
C ASN A 78 7.71 -1.70 -6.54
N ARG A 79 6.48 -2.19 -6.46
CA ARG A 79 5.50 -2.15 -7.57
C ARG A 79 4.55 -0.96 -7.47
N ASP A 80 4.21 -0.53 -6.27
CA ASP A 80 3.26 0.55 -6.00
C ASP A 80 3.92 1.75 -5.28
N PHE A 81 5.16 2.07 -5.64
CA PHE A 81 5.95 3.15 -5.03
C PHE A 81 5.34 4.56 -5.21
N MET A 82 4.37 4.73 -6.10
CA MET A 82 3.66 6.00 -6.34
C MET A 82 2.43 6.18 -5.44
N LEU A 83 2.08 5.20 -4.59
CA LEU A 83 1.03 5.39 -3.59
C LEU A 83 1.34 6.62 -2.73
N GLY A 84 0.37 7.50 -2.58
CA GLY A 84 0.54 8.77 -1.90
C GLY A 84 -0.50 9.02 -0.81
N GLU A 85 -0.43 10.22 -0.24
CA GLU A 85 -1.30 10.64 0.86
C GLU A 85 -2.79 10.68 0.47
N GLN A 86 -3.11 10.96 -0.81
CA GLN A 86 -4.50 10.99 -1.23
C GLN A 86 -5.12 9.61 -1.18
N PHE A 87 -4.40 8.56 -1.64
CA PHE A 87 -4.89 7.18 -1.50
C PHE A 87 -5.13 6.82 -0.03
N ALA A 88 -4.17 7.14 0.85
CA ALA A 88 -4.33 6.88 2.28
C ALA A 88 -5.55 7.60 2.86
N SER A 89 -5.76 8.86 2.50
CA SER A 89 -6.93 9.64 2.90
C SER A 89 -8.24 9.04 2.38
N ASP A 90 -8.27 8.57 1.14
CA ASP A 90 -9.45 7.95 0.51
C ASP A 90 -9.94 6.70 1.26
N ILE A 91 -9.05 5.98 1.90
CA ILE A 91 -9.37 4.78 2.68
C ILE A 91 -9.46 5.04 4.20
N ASP A 92 -9.38 6.31 4.61
CA ASP A 92 -9.29 6.71 6.04
C ASP A 92 -8.13 6.00 6.74
N GLY A 93 -6.98 5.94 6.08
CA GLY A 93 -5.76 5.28 6.53
C GLY A 93 -4.59 6.24 6.68
N THR A 94 -3.44 5.69 7.04
CA THR A 94 -2.18 6.41 7.23
C THR A 94 -1.10 5.84 6.31
N LEU A 95 -0.46 6.70 5.51
CA LEU A 95 0.69 6.32 4.72
C LEU A 95 1.93 6.25 5.63
N LEU A 96 2.59 5.10 5.66
CA LEU A 96 3.81 4.91 6.42
C LEU A 96 5.03 5.43 5.64
N GLN A 97 6.06 5.84 6.37
CA GLN A 97 7.39 6.05 5.82
C GLN A 97 7.97 4.71 5.33
N ASP A 98 8.95 4.74 4.43
CA ASP A 98 9.61 3.55 3.89
C ASP A 98 10.21 2.64 5.00
N GLU A 99 10.65 3.27 6.08
CA GLU A 99 11.06 2.62 7.32
C GLU A 99 10.30 3.26 8.48
N THR A 100 9.49 2.48 9.17
CA THR A 100 8.67 2.97 10.28
C THR A 100 8.85 2.06 11.49
N VAL A 101 9.10 2.64 12.65
CA VAL A 101 9.10 1.89 13.91
C VAL A 101 7.73 2.01 14.56
N MET A 102 7.12 0.87 14.82
CA MET A 102 5.84 0.75 15.50
C MET A 102 5.96 -0.22 16.67
N GLU A 103 5.26 0.06 17.77
CA GLU A 103 5.18 -0.92 18.85
C GLU A 103 4.25 -2.06 18.46
N VAL A 104 4.77 -3.28 18.44
CA VAL A 104 4.01 -4.51 18.17
C VAL A 104 4.22 -5.47 19.34
N ALA A 105 3.12 -5.86 19.98
CA ALA A 105 3.14 -6.75 21.14
C ALA A 105 4.10 -6.28 22.27
N GLY A 106 4.15 -4.98 22.52
CA GLY A 106 5.00 -4.36 23.55
C GLY A 106 6.47 -4.24 23.14
N ARG A 107 6.81 -4.42 21.87
CA ARG A 107 8.19 -4.32 21.36
C ARG A 107 8.28 -3.30 20.23
N PRO A 108 9.30 -2.42 20.21
CA PRO A 108 9.57 -1.59 19.06
C PRO A 108 9.95 -2.50 17.88
N THR A 109 9.19 -2.39 16.79
CA THR A 109 9.32 -3.24 15.60
C THR A 109 9.51 -2.36 14.38
N LEU A 110 10.58 -2.61 13.63
CA LEU A 110 10.83 -1.94 12.36
C LEU A 110 9.96 -2.57 11.28
N LEU A 111 9.16 -1.75 10.63
CA LEU A 111 8.31 -2.11 9.50
C LEU A 111 8.92 -1.55 8.22
N LEU A 112 9.10 -2.40 7.24
CA LEU A 112 9.57 -2.03 5.90
C LEU A 112 9.12 -3.07 4.88
N HIS A 113 9.11 -2.71 3.59
CA HIS A 113 8.77 -3.67 2.53
C HIS A 113 9.89 -4.71 2.32
N GLY A 114 11.15 -4.32 2.50
CA GLY A 114 12.29 -5.22 2.44
C GLY A 114 13.10 -5.13 1.15
N ASP A 115 12.66 -4.40 0.15
CA ASP A 115 13.36 -4.20 -1.11
C ASP A 115 14.72 -3.50 -0.93
N THR A 116 14.86 -2.64 0.08
CA THR A 116 16.12 -1.99 0.44
C THR A 116 17.18 -2.96 0.99
N LEU A 117 16.79 -4.16 1.39
CA LEU A 117 17.70 -5.19 1.89
C LEU A 117 18.39 -5.97 0.75
N CYS A 118 17.90 -5.82 -0.49
CA CYS A 118 18.50 -6.40 -1.70
C CYS A 118 19.68 -5.55 -2.18
N THR A 119 20.70 -5.38 -1.33
CA THR A 119 21.82 -4.45 -1.57
C THR A 119 22.73 -4.88 -2.71
N ASP A 120 22.73 -6.16 -3.07
CA ASP A 120 23.53 -6.69 -4.18
C ASP A 120 22.94 -6.35 -5.56
N ASP A 121 21.65 -6.01 -5.63
CA ASP A 121 21.01 -5.55 -6.84
C ASP A 121 21.21 -4.03 -7.02
N VAL A 122 22.39 -3.67 -7.50
CA VAL A 122 22.80 -2.26 -7.65
C VAL A 122 21.92 -1.52 -8.62
N ASP A 123 21.53 -2.13 -9.73
CA ASP A 123 20.66 -1.52 -10.74
C ASP A 123 19.29 -1.21 -10.15
N TYR A 124 18.72 -2.13 -9.41
CA TYR A 124 17.45 -1.90 -8.69
C TYR A 124 17.58 -0.76 -7.67
N GLN A 125 18.64 -0.74 -6.86
CA GLN A 125 18.82 0.32 -5.85
C GLN A 125 18.97 1.70 -6.48
N GLN A 126 19.62 1.81 -7.64
CA GLN A 126 19.70 3.05 -8.40
C GLN A 126 18.33 3.47 -8.95
N PHE A 127 17.58 2.54 -9.53
CA PHE A 127 16.21 2.77 -9.98
C PHE A 127 15.31 3.20 -8.80
N ARG A 128 15.40 2.53 -7.68
CA ARG A 128 14.65 2.86 -6.47
C ARG A 128 14.93 4.30 -6.01
N ALA A 129 16.20 4.68 -5.93
CA ALA A 129 16.58 6.03 -5.54
C ALA A 129 15.98 7.10 -6.48
N LEU A 130 15.91 6.82 -7.78
CA LEU A 130 15.27 7.71 -8.75
C LEU A 130 13.78 7.85 -8.53
N VAL A 131 13.04 6.72 -8.47
CA VAL A 131 11.57 6.73 -8.41
C VAL A 131 11.02 7.13 -7.05
N HIS A 132 11.82 7.05 -5.99
CA HIS A 132 11.46 7.55 -4.65
C HIS A 132 11.85 9.02 -4.44
N ASP A 133 12.52 9.65 -5.41
CA ASP A 133 12.82 11.07 -5.35
C ASP A 133 11.53 11.89 -5.46
N PRO A 134 11.24 12.79 -4.49
CA PRO A 134 10.00 13.56 -4.49
C PRO A 134 9.84 14.46 -5.73
N ALA A 135 10.92 15.00 -6.27
CA ALA A 135 10.88 15.84 -7.46
C ALA A 135 10.52 15.02 -8.70
N TRP A 136 11.09 13.81 -8.84
CA TRP A 136 10.75 12.89 -9.92
C TRP A 136 9.27 12.47 -9.84
N GLN A 137 8.78 12.13 -8.66
CA GLN A 137 7.37 11.74 -8.45
C GLN A 137 6.43 12.89 -8.81
N THR A 138 6.73 14.11 -8.39
CA THR A 138 5.94 15.30 -8.72
C THR A 138 5.87 15.52 -10.23
N GLU A 139 7.00 15.39 -10.93
CA GLU A 139 7.03 15.50 -12.38
C GLU A 139 6.19 14.43 -13.08
N MET A 140 6.31 13.18 -12.62
CA MET A 140 5.55 12.07 -13.20
C MET A 140 4.04 12.19 -12.95
N MET A 141 3.64 12.60 -11.75
CA MET A 141 2.23 12.81 -11.42
C MET A 141 1.59 13.98 -12.17
N ALA A 142 2.37 14.95 -12.63
CA ALA A 142 1.88 16.05 -13.45
C ALA A 142 1.53 15.62 -14.88
N LYS A 143 1.95 14.43 -15.32
CA LYS A 143 1.63 13.89 -16.64
C LYS A 143 0.22 13.30 -16.67
N PRO A 144 -0.52 13.45 -17.78
CA PRO A 144 -1.82 12.78 -17.93
C PRO A 144 -1.69 11.25 -17.85
N LEU A 145 -2.70 10.58 -17.32
CA LEU A 145 -2.73 9.10 -17.24
C LEU A 145 -2.61 8.41 -18.61
N GLU A 146 -2.96 9.11 -19.68
CA GLU A 146 -2.91 8.60 -21.06
C GLU A 146 -1.53 8.81 -21.74
N ALA A 147 -0.58 9.36 -21.04
CA ALA A 147 0.72 9.71 -21.60
C ALA A 147 1.78 8.58 -21.47
#